data_1a31caf8218e5b4a9c7d5a644ee80c60
#
_entry.id   1a31caf8218e5b4a9c7d5a644ee80c60
#
_cell.length_a   1.000
_cell.length_b   1.000
_cell.length_c   1.000
_cell.angle_alpha   90.00
_cell.angle_beta   90.00
_cell.angle_gamma   90.00
#
_symmetry.space_group_name_H-M   'P 1'
#
loop_
_entity.id
_entity.type
_entity.pdbx_description
1 polymer ?
#
loop_
_entity_poly.entity_id
_entity_poly.type
_entity_poly.pdbx_seq_one_letter_code
_entity_poly.pdbx_strand_id
1 'polypeptide(L)'
;MLSFEELNKHNEIDDFLSLLNEKLSEKRYNKIIQKSNYNKTIVALQTDLVNLQNWIINNNKRLCVIFEGRDAAGKGGAIKRFVEHLNPRNSRVVALAEPTHIEKGQWYFQRYLKQMPNPGEMVFFDRSWYNRAIVEPVMGFCKKNDLSLIHI
;
A
#
# COMPACT_ATOMS: atom_id res chain seq x y z
N MET A 1 31.27 9.71 14.87
CA MET A 1 31.10 9.53 13.40
C MET A 1 32.15 8.49 13.01
N LEU A 2 31.74 7.41 12.34
CA LEU A 2 32.71 6.39 11.88
C LEU A 2 33.55 6.97 10.77
N SER A 3 34.89 6.79 10.84
CA SER A 3 35.78 7.22 9.78
C SER A 3 35.75 6.24 8.59
N PHE A 4 36.09 6.73 7.40
CA PHE A 4 36.12 5.91 6.18
C PHE A 4 37.18 4.79 6.28
N GLU A 5 38.25 4.98 7.05
CA GLU A 5 39.31 3.98 7.30
C GLU A 5 38.82 2.84 8.19
N GLU A 6 37.92 3.12 9.16
CA GLU A 6 37.31 2.09 10.01
C GLU A 6 36.32 1.22 9.23
N LEU A 7 35.59 1.82 8.27
CA LEU A 7 34.68 1.07 7.39
C LEU A 7 35.41 0.12 6.43
N ASN A 8 36.59 0.51 5.93
CA ASN A 8 37.35 -0.32 5.00
C ASN A 8 38.10 -1.50 5.66
N LYS A 9 38.25 -1.51 6.98
CA LYS A 9 38.88 -2.62 7.72
C LYS A 9 37.94 -3.78 7.98
N HIS A 10 36.63 -3.58 7.87
CA HIS A 10 35.62 -4.57 8.18
C HIS A 10 35.05 -5.18 6.89
N ASN A 11 35.66 -6.28 6.45
CA ASN A 11 35.23 -7.01 5.25
C ASN A 11 34.01 -7.92 5.48
N GLU A 12 33.60 -8.12 6.74
CA GLU A 12 32.48 -8.96 7.10
C GLU A 12 31.37 -8.18 7.81
N ILE A 13 30.13 -8.53 7.53
CA ILE A 13 28.94 -7.86 8.10
C ILE A 13 28.94 -7.92 9.63
N ASP A 14 29.40 -9.05 10.20
CA ASP A 14 29.42 -9.28 11.64
C ASP A 14 30.41 -8.35 12.37
N ASP A 15 31.58 -8.11 11.79
CA ASP A 15 32.56 -7.17 12.32
C ASP A 15 32.03 -5.73 12.29
N PHE A 16 31.34 -5.36 11.21
CA PHE A 16 30.70 -4.06 11.11
C PHE A 16 29.56 -3.88 12.15
N LEU A 17 28.76 -4.91 12.37
CA LEU A 17 27.72 -4.90 13.39
C LEU A 17 28.30 -4.82 14.81
N SER A 18 29.40 -5.49 15.10
CA SER A 18 30.07 -5.41 16.40
C SER A 18 30.62 -4.02 16.66
N LEU A 19 31.23 -3.40 15.67
CA LEU A 19 31.71 -2.01 15.73
C LEU A 19 30.57 -1.00 15.94
N LEU A 20 29.43 -1.20 15.30
CA LEU A 20 28.23 -0.38 15.49
C LEU A 20 27.71 -0.51 16.92
N ASN A 21 27.71 -1.72 17.47
CA ASN A 21 27.23 -1.97 18.83
C ASN A 21 28.15 -1.33 19.88
N GLU A 22 29.45 -1.32 19.65
CA GLU A 22 30.44 -0.67 20.54
C GLU A 22 30.34 0.87 20.52
N LYS A 23 30.14 1.46 19.33
CA LYS A 23 30.16 2.93 19.13
C LYS A 23 28.80 3.63 19.26
N LEU A 24 27.70 2.87 19.30
CA LEU A 24 26.35 3.42 19.40
C LEU A 24 25.69 3.08 20.73
N SER A 25 24.81 3.95 21.21
CA SER A 25 23.91 3.55 22.30
C SER A 25 23.02 2.39 21.84
N GLU A 26 22.73 1.47 22.76
CA GLU A 26 21.88 0.28 22.52
C GLU A 26 20.58 0.62 21.79
N LYS A 27 19.92 1.72 22.15
CA LYS A 27 18.70 2.20 21.49
C LYS A 27 18.92 2.54 20.02
N ARG A 28 20.06 3.14 19.67
CA ARG A 28 20.40 3.48 18.27
C ARG A 28 20.76 2.24 17.47
N TYR A 29 21.55 1.35 18.05
CA TYR A 29 21.91 0.08 17.44
C TYR A 29 20.67 -0.72 17.09
N ASN A 30 19.78 -0.98 18.05
CA ASN A 30 18.54 -1.72 17.85
C ASN A 30 17.65 -1.11 16.76
N LYS A 31 17.57 0.23 16.70
CA LYS A 31 16.80 0.92 15.64
C LYS A 31 17.39 0.69 14.24
N ILE A 32 18.72 0.67 14.12
CA ILE A 32 19.40 0.39 12.84
C ILE A 32 19.12 -1.05 12.40
N ILE A 33 19.28 -2.03 13.30
CA ILE A 33 19.03 -3.43 13.02
C ILE A 33 17.57 -3.66 12.60
N GLN A 34 16.62 -3.10 13.34
CA GLN A 34 15.20 -3.20 12.98
C GLN A 34 14.92 -2.63 11.59
N LYS A 35 15.50 -1.46 11.28
CA LYS A 35 15.34 -0.83 9.96
C LYS A 35 15.98 -1.67 8.84
N SER A 36 17.14 -2.25 9.09
CA SER A 36 17.82 -3.14 8.14
C SER A 36 16.98 -4.38 7.84
N ASN A 37 16.50 -5.04 8.89
CA ASN A 37 15.65 -6.23 8.75
C ASN A 37 14.32 -5.92 8.04
N TYR A 38 13.70 -4.78 8.40
CA TYR A 38 12.52 -4.29 7.71
C TYR A 38 12.78 -4.09 6.22
N ASN A 39 13.87 -3.42 5.85
CA ASN A 39 14.20 -3.15 4.45
C ASN A 39 14.46 -4.46 3.68
N LYS A 40 15.16 -5.43 4.26
CA LYS A 40 15.37 -6.76 3.63
C LYS A 40 14.03 -7.44 3.35
N THR A 41 13.12 -7.43 4.33
CA THR A 41 11.79 -8.05 4.18
C THR A 41 10.96 -7.33 3.12
N ILE A 42 10.96 -5.99 3.10
CA ILE A 42 10.22 -5.21 2.11
C ILE A 42 10.72 -5.48 0.70
N VAL A 43 12.03 -5.52 0.48
CA VAL A 43 12.59 -5.82 -0.86
C VAL A 43 12.16 -7.20 -1.35
N ALA A 44 12.19 -8.22 -0.48
CA ALA A 44 11.71 -9.55 -0.84
C ALA A 44 10.23 -9.53 -1.25
N LEU A 45 9.36 -8.91 -0.43
CA LEU A 45 7.93 -8.80 -0.73
C LEU A 45 7.64 -7.98 -1.99
N GLN A 46 8.40 -6.93 -2.26
CA GLN A 46 8.26 -6.14 -3.49
C GLN A 46 8.68 -6.95 -4.72
N THR A 47 9.70 -7.80 -4.60
CA THR A 47 10.07 -8.75 -5.67
C THR A 47 8.93 -9.73 -5.96
N ASP A 48 8.31 -10.28 -4.92
CA ASP A 48 7.15 -11.18 -5.07
C ASP A 48 5.95 -10.47 -5.72
N LEU A 49 5.72 -9.19 -5.39
CA LEU A 49 4.68 -8.38 -6.02
C LEU A 49 4.93 -8.15 -7.53
N VAL A 50 6.17 -7.92 -7.92
CA VAL A 50 6.54 -7.81 -9.35
C VAL A 50 6.31 -9.16 -10.05
N ASN A 51 6.69 -10.27 -9.43
CA ASN A 51 6.43 -11.61 -9.96
C ASN A 51 4.92 -11.88 -10.09
N LEU A 52 4.13 -11.49 -9.09
CA LEU A 52 2.67 -11.58 -9.14
C LEU A 52 2.09 -10.72 -10.27
N GLN A 53 2.59 -9.50 -10.48
CA GLN A 53 2.15 -8.64 -11.59
C GLN A 53 2.42 -9.31 -12.93
N ASN A 54 3.60 -9.87 -13.14
CA ASN A 54 3.95 -10.58 -14.37
C ASN A 54 3.03 -11.80 -14.58
N TRP A 55 2.72 -12.54 -13.53
CA TRP A 55 1.78 -13.65 -13.60
C TRP A 55 0.36 -13.19 -13.98
N ILE A 56 -0.13 -12.09 -13.40
CA ILE A 56 -1.44 -11.49 -13.71
C ILE A 56 -1.51 -11.08 -15.18
N ILE A 57 -0.47 -10.45 -15.69
CA ILE A 57 -0.38 -10.02 -17.09
C ILE A 57 -0.43 -11.25 -18.02
N ASN A 58 0.45 -12.21 -17.78
CA ASN A 58 0.60 -13.40 -18.65
C ASN A 58 -0.65 -14.29 -18.65
N ASN A 59 -1.41 -14.29 -17.56
CA ASN A 59 -2.62 -15.10 -17.44
C ASN A 59 -3.92 -14.29 -17.63
N ASN A 60 -3.85 -13.03 -18.08
CA ASN A 60 -5.01 -12.14 -18.26
C ASN A 60 -5.92 -12.08 -17.03
N LYS A 61 -5.34 -12.17 -15.83
CA LYS A 61 -6.10 -12.07 -14.58
C LYS A 61 -6.36 -10.61 -14.22
N ARG A 62 -7.25 -10.40 -13.27
CA ARG A 62 -7.60 -9.07 -12.73
C ARG A 62 -7.38 -9.11 -11.23
N LEU A 63 -6.69 -8.11 -10.70
CA LEU A 63 -6.53 -7.97 -9.26
C LEU A 63 -7.04 -6.60 -8.81
N CYS A 64 -7.95 -6.62 -7.84
CA CYS A 64 -8.45 -5.44 -7.16
C CYS A 64 -8.08 -5.55 -5.68
N VAL A 65 -7.26 -4.63 -5.20
CA VAL A 65 -6.84 -4.55 -3.79
C VAL A 65 -7.49 -3.33 -3.16
N ILE A 66 -8.18 -3.53 -2.04
CA ILE A 66 -8.93 -2.48 -1.35
C ILE A 66 -8.23 -2.17 -0.01
N PHE A 67 -7.90 -0.90 0.20
CA PHE A 67 -7.35 -0.41 1.46
C PHE A 67 -8.40 0.37 2.22
N GLU A 68 -8.85 -0.20 3.32
CA GLU A 68 -9.80 0.43 4.24
C GLU A 68 -9.16 0.73 5.58
N GLY A 69 -9.72 1.68 6.30
CA GLY A 69 -9.26 2.02 7.63
C GLY A 69 -9.46 3.50 7.97
N ARG A 70 -9.31 3.83 9.26
CA ARG A 70 -9.44 5.20 9.79
C ARG A 70 -8.43 6.16 9.15
N ASP A 71 -8.71 7.46 9.27
CA ASP A 71 -7.74 8.47 8.86
C ASP A 71 -6.47 8.34 9.70
N ALA A 72 -5.34 8.64 9.07
CA ALA A 72 -4.00 8.47 9.62
C ALA A 72 -3.60 7.01 9.97
N ALA A 73 -4.36 5.99 9.56
CA ALA A 73 -4.02 4.58 9.79
C ALA A 73 -2.85 4.05 8.92
N GLY A 74 -2.24 4.91 8.08
CA GLY A 74 -1.09 4.53 7.27
C GLY A 74 -1.42 3.95 5.89
N LYS A 75 -2.68 4.01 5.44
CA LYS A 75 -3.11 3.48 4.13
C LYS A 75 -2.23 3.96 2.97
N GLY A 76 -2.07 5.28 2.80
CA GLY A 76 -1.26 5.84 1.72
C GLY A 76 0.21 5.39 1.75
N GLY A 77 0.78 5.22 2.96
CA GLY A 77 2.13 4.66 3.12
C GLY A 77 2.22 3.20 2.73
N ALA A 78 1.19 2.39 3.02
CA ALA A 78 1.10 1.00 2.57
C ALA A 78 0.95 0.93 1.05
N ILE A 79 -0.01 1.64 0.47
CA ILE A 79 -0.25 1.69 -0.98
C ILE A 79 1.03 2.07 -1.73
N LYS A 80 1.74 3.12 -1.25
CA LYS A 80 3.01 3.53 -1.86
C LYS A 80 4.01 2.37 -1.95
N ARG A 81 4.17 1.58 -0.87
CA ARG A 81 5.09 0.44 -0.86
C ARG A 81 4.66 -0.70 -1.78
N PHE A 82 3.35 -0.90 -1.92
CA PHE A 82 2.82 -1.88 -2.86
C PHE A 82 3.13 -1.52 -4.31
N VAL A 83 2.95 -0.25 -4.70
CA VAL A 83 3.06 0.16 -6.11
C VAL A 83 4.46 0.61 -6.52
N GLU A 84 5.37 0.80 -5.58
CA GLU A 84 6.68 1.45 -5.77
C GLU A 84 7.52 0.86 -6.90
N HIS A 85 7.47 -0.46 -7.10
CA HIS A 85 8.24 -1.18 -8.11
C HIS A 85 7.38 -1.85 -9.19
N LEU A 86 6.07 -1.66 -9.14
CA LEU A 86 5.16 -2.20 -10.14
C LEU A 86 5.22 -1.39 -11.45
N ASN A 87 4.99 -2.08 -12.58
CA ASN A 87 4.85 -1.42 -13.87
C ASN A 87 3.57 -0.56 -13.88
N PRO A 88 3.68 0.77 -14.02
CA PRO A 88 2.53 1.68 -13.99
C PRO A 88 1.56 1.53 -15.17
N ARG A 89 1.95 0.82 -16.23
CA ARG A 89 1.05 0.53 -17.36
C ARG A 89 -0.01 -0.52 -16.99
N ASN A 90 0.30 -1.38 -16.01
CA ASN A 90 -0.54 -2.49 -15.58
C ASN A 90 -0.95 -2.38 -14.12
N SER A 91 -0.66 -1.26 -13.47
CA SER A 91 -1.06 -0.99 -12.10
C SER A 91 -1.45 0.47 -11.94
N ARG A 92 -2.50 0.73 -11.17
CA ARG A 92 -2.93 2.11 -10.85
C ARG A 92 -3.55 2.18 -9.47
N VAL A 93 -3.44 3.36 -8.87
CA VAL A 93 -4.09 3.68 -7.60
C VAL A 93 -5.33 4.51 -7.90
N VAL A 94 -6.44 4.16 -7.26
CA VAL A 94 -7.73 4.85 -7.38
C VAL A 94 -8.10 5.42 -6.01
N ALA A 95 -8.15 6.74 -5.92
CA ALA A 95 -8.64 7.47 -4.76
C ALA A 95 -9.76 8.40 -5.25
N LEU A 96 -11.01 7.99 -5.10
CA LEU A 96 -12.14 8.79 -5.55
C LEU A 96 -12.46 9.88 -4.53
N ALA A 97 -12.53 11.11 -5.00
CA ALA A 97 -12.99 12.25 -4.22
C ALA A 97 -14.48 12.13 -3.86
N GLU A 98 -15.04 13.09 -3.12
CA GLU A 98 -16.48 13.17 -2.88
C GLU A 98 -17.25 13.11 -4.21
N PRO A 99 -18.40 12.41 -4.27
CA PRO A 99 -19.19 12.32 -5.48
C PRO A 99 -19.61 13.70 -6.00
N THR A 100 -19.45 13.91 -7.29
CA THR A 100 -19.94 15.12 -7.97
C THR A 100 -21.47 15.16 -7.91
N HIS A 101 -22.06 16.35 -8.23
CA HIS A 101 -23.52 16.50 -8.28
C HIS A 101 -24.18 15.49 -9.25
N ILE A 102 -23.53 15.22 -10.38
CA ILE A 102 -24.01 14.23 -11.37
C ILE A 102 -23.95 12.82 -10.79
N GLU A 103 -22.83 12.45 -10.15
CA GLU A 103 -22.63 11.12 -9.55
C GLU A 103 -23.59 10.85 -8.39
N LYS A 104 -24.03 11.90 -7.64
CA LYS A 104 -25.04 11.78 -6.57
C LYS A 104 -26.42 11.34 -7.10
N GLY A 105 -26.72 11.62 -8.37
CA GLY A 105 -27.93 11.16 -9.05
C GLY A 105 -27.82 9.79 -9.75
N GLN A 106 -26.63 9.17 -9.69
CA GLN A 106 -26.37 7.88 -10.32
C GLN A 106 -26.32 6.75 -9.28
N TRP A 107 -26.35 5.51 -9.76
CA TRP A 107 -26.11 4.37 -8.91
C TRP A 107 -24.73 4.45 -8.25
N TYR A 108 -24.69 4.32 -6.94
CA TYR A 108 -23.47 4.56 -6.12
C TYR A 108 -22.24 3.78 -6.59
N PHE A 109 -22.42 2.50 -7.00
CA PHE A 109 -21.34 1.66 -7.49
C PHE A 109 -20.78 2.08 -8.85
N GLN A 110 -21.54 2.83 -9.65
CA GLN A 110 -21.17 3.16 -11.03
C GLN A 110 -19.80 3.83 -11.14
N ARG A 111 -19.48 4.72 -10.19
CA ARG A 111 -18.17 5.41 -10.15
C ARG A 111 -17.01 4.45 -9.87
N TYR A 112 -17.24 3.38 -9.09
CA TYR A 112 -16.25 2.35 -8.78
C TYR A 112 -16.12 1.33 -9.92
N LEU A 113 -17.20 0.93 -10.53
CA LEU A 113 -17.19 -0.01 -11.65
C LEU A 113 -16.36 0.48 -12.83
N LYS A 114 -16.38 1.78 -13.11
CA LYS A 114 -15.55 2.42 -14.14
C LYS A 114 -14.05 2.29 -13.84
N GLN A 115 -13.70 1.99 -12.60
CA GLN A 115 -12.32 1.89 -12.12
C GLN A 115 -11.88 0.44 -11.88
N MET A 116 -12.70 -0.54 -12.20
CA MET A 116 -12.32 -1.95 -12.05
C MET A 116 -11.19 -2.33 -13.01
N PRO A 117 -10.33 -3.28 -12.63
CA PRO A 117 -9.20 -3.69 -13.45
C PRO A 117 -9.63 -4.35 -14.76
N ASN A 118 -8.92 -4.06 -15.84
CA ASN A 118 -8.97 -4.81 -17.08
C ASN A 118 -8.17 -6.12 -16.96
N PRO A 119 -8.31 -7.08 -17.89
CA PRO A 119 -7.44 -8.25 -17.95
C PRO A 119 -5.96 -7.84 -17.99
N GLY A 120 -5.13 -8.44 -17.13
CA GLY A 120 -3.73 -8.10 -16.98
C GLY A 120 -3.45 -6.87 -16.12
N GLU A 121 -4.45 -6.30 -15.43
CA GLU A 121 -4.31 -5.09 -14.64
C GLU A 121 -4.48 -5.34 -13.14
N MET A 122 -3.74 -4.57 -12.32
CA MET A 122 -3.85 -4.47 -10.87
C MET A 122 -4.37 -3.08 -10.49
N VAL A 123 -5.42 -3.01 -9.69
CA VAL A 123 -5.98 -1.74 -9.19
C VAL A 123 -5.96 -1.71 -7.67
N PHE A 124 -5.44 -0.64 -7.11
CA PHE A 124 -5.34 -0.41 -5.67
C PHE A 124 -6.28 0.73 -5.28
N PHE A 125 -7.35 0.41 -4.56
CA PHE A 125 -8.30 1.41 -4.08
C PHE A 125 -7.86 1.96 -2.72
N ASP A 126 -7.62 3.27 -2.64
CA ASP A 126 -7.55 3.99 -1.37
C ASP A 126 -8.94 4.43 -0.98
N ARG A 127 -9.56 3.64 -0.11
CA ARG A 127 -10.99 3.59 0.17
C ARG A 127 -11.81 3.07 -1.02
N SER A 128 -12.96 2.51 -0.72
CA SER A 128 -13.84 1.91 -1.72
C SER A 128 -15.31 2.21 -1.43
N TRP A 129 -16.18 1.45 -2.07
CA TRP A 129 -17.62 1.45 -1.82
C TRP A 129 -18.01 1.08 -0.38
N TYR A 130 -17.13 0.43 0.38
CA TYR A 130 -17.35 0.17 1.80
C TYR A 130 -17.45 1.44 2.65
N ASN A 131 -17.01 2.60 2.15
CA ASN A 131 -17.29 3.88 2.79
C ASN A 131 -18.77 4.09 3.04
N ARG A 132 -19.65 3.72 2.09
CA ARG A 132 -21.11 3.81 2.23
C ARG A 132 -21.62 2.91 3.36
N ALA A 133 -21.04 1.73 3.53
CA ALA A 133 -21.50 0.75 4.53
C ALA A 133 -20.97 1.06 5.95
N ILE A 134 -19.80 1.67 6.07
CA ILE A 134 -19.05 1.80 7.33
C ILE A 134 -18.92 3.26 7.76
N VAL A 135 -18.35 4.11 6.91
CA VAL A 135 -17.97 5.49 7.27
C VAL A 135 -19.16 6.44 7.21
N GLU A 136 -19.87 6.42 6.11
CA GLU A 136 -20.96 7.38 5.86
C GLU A 136 -22.12 7.28 6.86
N PRO A 137 -22.57 6.09 7.30
CA PRO A 137 -23.60 5.98 8.33
C PRO A 137 -23.16 6.53 9.68
N VAL A 138 -21.91 6.24 10.08
CA VAL A 138 -21.35 6.71 11.36
C VAL A 138 -21.20 8.22 11.39
N MET A 139 -20.82 8.81 10.26
CA MET A 139 -20.64 10.25 10.10
C MET A 139 -21.94 11.01 9.75
N GLY A 140 -23.05 10.30 9.55
CA GLY A 140 -24.32 10.88 9.17
C GLY A 140 -24.38 11.40 7.73
N PHE A 141 -23.49 10.93 6.84
CA PHE A 141 -23.40 11.37 5.44
C PHE A 141 -24.36 10.64 4.51
N CYS A 142 -25.00 9.57 4.95
CA CYS A 142 -26.02 8.85 4.18
C CYS A 142 -27.25 8.51 5.04
N LYS A 143 -28.40 8.34 4.37
CA LYS A 143 -29.65 7.89 5.00
C LYS A 143 -29.71 6.36 5.01
N LYS A 144 -30.54 5.78 5.91
CA LYS A 144 -30.75 4.32 5.96
C LYS A 144 -31.17 3.71 4.63
N ASN A 145 -31.97 4.43 3.84
CA ASN A 145 -32.42 3.98 2.53
C ASN A 145 -31.29 3.90 1.51
N ASP A 146 -30.23 4.70 1.68
CA ASP A 146 -29.08 4.69 0.77
C ASP A 146 -28.21 3.44 0.99
N LEU A 147 -28.30 2.80 2.17
CA LEU A 147 -27.60 1.56 2.49
C LEU A 147 -28.19 0.34 1.77
N SER A 148 -29.49 0.35 1.48
CA SER A 148 -30.16 -0.76 0.78
C SER A 148 -29.66 -0.95 -0.65
N LEU A 149 -29.11 0.10 -1.25
CA LEU A 149 -28.55 0.08 -2.61
C LEU A 149 -27.19 -0.64 -2.73
N ILE A 150 -26.59 -1.03 -1.60
CA ILE A 150 -25.32 -1.78 -1.58
C ILE A 150 -25.57 -3.30 -1.54
N HIS A 151 -26.76 -3.70 -1.14
CA HIS A 151 -27.13 -5.10 -0.92
C HIS A 151 -27.97 -5.71 -2.06
N ILE A 152 -27.74 -5.25 -3.28
CA ILE A 152 -28.36 -5.86 -4.47
C ILE A 152 -27.48 -6.98 -4.98
#